data_e91e22ab1d34732a0e897b59c6c39f7f
#
_entry.id   e91e22ab1d34732a0e897b59c6c39f7f
#
_cell.length_a   1.000
_cell.length_b   1.000
_cell.length_c   1.000
_cell.angle_alpha   90.00
_cell.angle_beta   90.00
_cell.angle_gamma   90.00
#
_symmetry.space_group_name_H-M   'P 1'
#
loop_
_entity.id
_entity.type
_entity.pdbx_description
1 polymer ?
#
loop_
_entity_poly.entity_id
_entity_poly.type
_entity_poly.pdbx_seq_one_letter_code
_entity_poly.pdbx_strand_id
1 'polypeptide(L)'
;MVLELDFIFHKDKLFTVTFRYNNCKKRSQEVIKMIEVRNLGHKYNSFTALDNVSFSFSKGVFGLLGPNGAGKTTFMRILATLLSPTSGDILIDGKPLSKEATFIRSNIGYLPQHFHVYPQLTAIEFLDYIAVMKGLTNKKIRHEKIMHVLKEVNLHQKAQEKIKTYSNGMKQRVGIAQALIGNPSLLIFDEPTVGLDPEERLRFRNIISKISDEKCVLLSTHVVTDIESSCRDLIVLNKGKKVFTGTVEDLKEVARCRVWEVPVRTTSETSDYIVLQIKESNGQLFAHLLADEKPYPYAKAIDPTLEMGYMALLEEIR
;
A
#
# COMPACT_ATOMS: atom_id res chain seq x y z
N MET A 1 -15.15 -17.08 -20.30
CA MET A 1 -13.71 -17.21 -20.58
C MET A 1 -12.99 -16.83 -19.30
N VAL A 2 -12.45 -17.81 -18.58
CA VAL A 2 -11.76 -17.61 -17.29
C VAL A 2 -10.32 -17.26 -17.62
N LEU A 3 -9.78 -16.23 -17.00
CA LEU A 3 -8.36 -15.89 -17.04
C LEU A 3 -7.66 -16.75 -15.97
N GLU A 4 -6.90 -17.74 -16.36
CA GLU A 4 -5.93 -18.36 -15.49
C GLU A 4 -4.62 -17.60 -15.59
N LEU A 5 -4.14 -17.10 -14.47
CA LEU A 5 -2.85 -16.47 -14.30
C LEU A 5 -1.83 -17.54 -13.96
N ASP A 6 -1.10 -18.04 -14.94
CA ASP A 6 0.07 -18.87 -14.71
C ASP A 6 1.29 -17.95 -14.58
N PHE A 7 1.81 -17.86 -13.34
CA PHE A 7 3.11 -17.26 -13.09
C PHE A 7 4.20 -18.30 -13.28
N ILE A 8 4.92 -18.24 -14.38
CA ILE A 8 6.12 -19.07 -14.56
C ILE A 8 7.29 -18.30 -13.93
N PHE A 9 7.72 -18.80 -12.76
CA PHE A 9 8.97 -18.37 -12.13
C PHE A 9 10.13 -19.13 -12.81
N HIS A 10 10.93 -18.45 -13.60
CA HIS A 10 12.24 -18.93 -13.98
C HIS A 10 13.31 -18.14 -13.20
N LYS A 11 14.32 -18.86 -12.67
CA LYS A 11 15.51 -18.28 -12.04
C LYS A 11 16.06 -17.19 -12.99
N ASP A 12 16.22 -15.97 -12.47
CA ASP A 12 16.98 -14.89 -13.08
C ASP A 12 16.40 -14.17 -14.32
N LYS A 13 15.21 -13.72 -14.37
CA LYS A 13 14.67 -12.68 -15.28
C LYS A 13 13.35 -13.05 -15.97
N LEU A 14 12.47 -12.05 -15.98
CA LEU A 14 11.16 -11.95 -16.63
C LEU A 14 10.00 -12.66 -15.90
N PHE A 15 9.17 -11.86 -15.25
CA PHE A 15 7.79 -12.24 -14.95
C PHE A 15 6.99 -12.19 -16.25
N THR A 16 6.76 -13.33 -16.89
CA THR A 16 5.76 -13.43 -17.94
C THR A 16 4.46 -13.87 -17.29
N VAL A 17 3.51 -12.96 -17.22
CA VAL A 17 2.14 -13.28 -16.78
C VAL A 17 1.38 -13.73 -18.02
N THR A 18 1.14 -15.04 -18.15
CA THR A 18 0.33 -15.59 -19.25
C THR A 18 -1.13 -15.63 -18.80
N PHE A 19 -1.97 -14.87 -19.46
CA PHE A 19 -3.41 -14.85 -19.21
C PHE A 19 -4.12 -15.77 -20.21
N ARG A 20 -4.81 -16.80 -19.72
CA ARG A 20 -5.77 -17.55 -20.53
C ARG A 20 -7.16 -16.94 -20.40
N TYR A 21 -7.72 -16.55 -21.51
CA TYR A 21 -9.03 -15.92 -21.60
C TYR A 21 -10.13 -17.00 -21.66
N ASN A 22 -10.95 -17.13 -20.63
CA ASN A 22 -12.19 -17.89 -20.70
C ASN A 22 -13.40 -16.93 -20.69
N ASN A 23 -14.37 -17.13 -21.59
CA ASN A 23 -15.56 -16.30 -21.72
C ASN A 23 -16.38 -16.27 -20.43
N CYS A 24 -16.18 -15.29 -19.59
CA CYS A 24 -17.09 -14.98 -18.50
C CYS A 24 -18.12 -13.94 -19.00
N LYS A 25 -19.43 -14.21 -18.82
CA LYS A 25 -20.48 -13.22 -19.05
C LYS A 25 -20.10 -11.95 -18.32
N LYS A 26 -20.14 -10.79 -19.00
CA LYS A 26 -19.95 -9.47 -18.40
C LYS A 26 -20.91 -9.33 -17.20
N ARG A 27 -20.45 -9.61 -15.98
CA ARG A 27 -21.04 -9.01 -14.79
C ARG A 27 -20.72 -7.52 -14.89
N SER A 28 -21.73 -6.66 -14.73
CA SER A 28 -21.54 -5.22 -14.51
C SER A 28 -20.45 -5.00 -13.47
N GLN A 29 -19.67 -3.95 -13.61
CA GLN A 29 -18.68 -3.54 -12.60
C GLN A 29 -19.43 -3.28 -11.29
N GLU A 30 -19.52 -4.30 -10.43
CA GLU A 30 -20.07 -4.14 -9.08
C GLU A 30 -19.00 -3.46 -8.25
N VAL A 31 -19.35 -2.35 -7.61
CA VAL A 31 -18.46 -1.63 -6.70
C VAL A 31 -18.28 -2.49 -5.45
N ILE A 32 -17.05 -2.82 -5.11
CA ILE A 32 -16.73 -3.51 -3.86
C ILE A 32 -17.03 -2.55 -2.69
N LYS A 33 -17.92 -3.00 -1.78
CA LYS A 33 -18.36 -2.21 -0.64
C LYS A 33 -17.55 -2.48 0.60
N MET A 34 -17.23 -3.77 0.86
CA MET A 34 -16.54 -4.20 2.07
C MET A 34 -15.62 -5.40 1.79
N ILE A 35 -14.47 -5.37 2.40
CA ILE A 35 -13.52 -6.48 2.43
C ILE A 35 -13.33 -6.88 3.89
N GLU A 36 -13.60 -8.14 4.21
CA GLU A 36 -13.43 -8.71 5.54
C GLU A 36 -12.33 -9.78 5.50
N VAL A 37 -11.36 -9.66 6.37
CA VAL A 37 -10.29 -10.65 6.58
C VAL A 37 -10.61 -11.41 7.85
N ARG A 38 -10.71 -12.74 7.78
CA ARG A 38 -11.11 -13.61 8.90
C ARG A 38 -10.06 -14.67 9.17
N ASN A 39 -9.40 -14.56 10.32
CA ASN A 39 -8.41 -15.52 10.84
C ASN A 39 -7.36 -15.92 9.79
N LEU A 40 -6.93 -14.95 8.97
CA LEU A 40 -6.05 -15.18 7.84
C LEU A 40 -4.66 -15.59 8.31
N GLY A 41 -4.20 -16.75 7.84
CA GLY A 41 -2.86 -17.24 8.07
C GLY A 41 -2.18 -17.70 6.79
N HIS A 42 -0.86 -17.51 6.73
CA HIS A 42 -0.05 -18.04 5.64
C HIS A 42 1.34 -18.44 6.11
N LYS A 43 1.77 -19.62 5.67
CA LYS A 43 3.10 -20.17 5.95
C LYS A 43 3.86 -20.44 4.66
N TYR A 44 5.11 -20.00 4.61
CA TYR A 44 6.09 -20.42 3.62
C TYR A 44 6.98 -21.48 4.26
N ASN A 45 6.76 -22.74 3.94
CA ASN A 45 7.43 -23.86 4.61
C ASN A 45 7.27 -23.77 6.14
N SER A 46 8.38 -23.55 6.87
CA SER A 46 8.41 -23.39 8.33
C SER A 46 8.17 -21.94 8.81
N PHE A 47 8.24 -20.96 7.91
CA PHE A 47 8.11 -19.54 8.26
C PHE A 47 6.65 -19.10 8.21
N THR A 48 6.12 -18.61 9.34
CA THR A 48 4.77 -18.04 9.43
C THR A 48 4.82 -16.56 9.03
N ALA A 49 4.28 -16.24 7.86
CA ALA A 49 4.24 -14.89 7.33
C ALA A 49 3.00 -14.11 7.78
N LEU A 50 1.88 -14.82 8.01
CA LEU A 50 0.65 -14.26 8.60
C LEU A 50 0.12 -15.26 9.63
N ASP A 51 -0.30 -14.74 10.80
CA ASP A 51 -0.78 -15.52 11.93
C ASP A 51 -2.09 -14.93 12.45
N ASN A 52 -3.20 -15.58 12.11
CA ASN A 52 -4.54 -15.27 12.62
C ASN A 52 -4.96 -13.78 12.48
N VAL A 53 -4.75 -13.19 11.30
CA VAL A 53 -5.03 -11.78 11.04
C VAL A 53 -6.51 -11.60 10.71
N SER A 54 -7.20 -10.70 11.43
CA SER A 54 -8.63 -10.38 11.21
C SER A 54 -8.88 -8.88 11.30
N PHE A 55 -9.50 -8.31 10.27
CA PHE A 55 -9.92 -6.91 10.18
C PHE A 55 -10.86 -6.71 8.98
N SER A 56 -11.42 -5.52 8.83
CA SER A 56 -12.23 -5.16 7.68
C SER A 56 -11.91 -3.75 7.21
N PHE A 57 -12.13 -3.50 5.94
CA PHE A 57 -12.00 -2.18 5.33
C PHE A 57 -12.97 -2.03 4.14
N SER A 58 -13.23 -0.79 3.77
CA SER A 58 -14.22 -0.44 2.77
C SER A 58 -13.70 0.64 1.83
N LYS A 59 -14.59 1.34 1.14
CA LYS A 59 -14.29 2.48 0.27
C LYS A 59 -13.43 3.54 0.97
N GLY A 60 -12.52 4.15 0.23
CA GLY A 60 -11.53 5.10 0.74
C GLY A 60 -10.12 4.51 0.74
N VAL A 61 -9.18 5.22 1.34
CA VAL A 61 -7.79 4.77 1.47
C VAL A 61 -7.58 4.14 2.84
N PHE A 62 -7.22 2.87 2.83
CA PHE A 62 -6.89 2.10 4.02
C PHE A 62 -5.38 1.81 4.06
N GLY A 63 -4.74 2.16 5.15
CA GLY A 63 -3.30 2.00 5.35
C GLY A 63 -2.93 0.64 5.91
N LEU A 64 -1.88 0.04 5.37
CA LEU A 64 -1.25 -1.18 5.89
C LEU A 64 0.18 -0.85 6.31
N LEU A 65 0.37 -0.53 7.59
CA LEU A 65 1.65 -0.12 8.16
C LEU A 65 2.36 -1.31 8.81
N GLY A 66 3.67 -1.26 8.86
CA GLY A 66 4.49 -2.27 9.56
C GLY A 66 5.92 -2.33 9.04
N PRO A 67 6.86 -2.87 9.82
CA PRO A 67 8.25 -3.00 9.41
C PRO A 67 8.42 -3.99 8.25
N ASN A 68 9.61 -4.04 7.68
CA ASN A 68 9.96 -5.06 6.69
C ASN A 68 9.83 -6.45 7.30
N GLY A 69 9.25 -7.39 6.55
CA GLY A 69 8.97 -8.74 7.04
C GLY A 69 7.70 -8.88 7.91
N ALA A 70 6.93 -7.80 8.12
CA ALA A 70 5.69 -7.84 8.91
C ALA A 70 4.54 -8.66 8.30
N GLY A 71 4.65 -9.07 7.01
CA GLY A 71 3.61 -9.83 6.30
C GLY A 71 2.79 -9.00 5.31
N LYS A 72 3.05 -7.71 5.15
CA LYS A 72 2.30 -6.79 4.26
C LYS A 72 2.17 -7.30 2.83
N THR A 73 3.28 -7.59 2.17
CA THR A 73 3.30 -8.09 0.78
C THR A 73 2.62 -9.46 0.66
N THR A 74 2.75 -10.34 1.68
CA THR A 74 2.05 -11.63 1.71
C THR A 74 0.54 -11.43 1.73
N PHE A 75 0.04 -10.56 2.61
CA PHE A 75 -1.37 -10.21 2.68
C PHE A 75 -1.88 -9.66 1.33
N MET A 76 -1.16 -8.70 0.74
CA MET A 76 -1.54 -8.11 -0.54
C MET A 76 -1.55 -9.11 -1.69
N ARG A 77 -0.61 -10.06 -1.73
CA ARG A 77 -0.60 -11.13 -2.73
C ARG A 77 -1.79 -12.07 -2.57
N ILE A 78 -2.21 -12.37 -1.34
CA ILE A 78 -3.42 -13.17 -1.09
C ILE A 78 -4.65 -12.40 -1.58
N LEU A 79 -4.80 -11.13 -1.21
CA LEU A 79 -5.92 -10.29 -1.64
C LEU A 79 -5.94 -10.12 -3.17
N ALA A 80 -4.77 -10.01 -3.81
CA ALA A 80 -4.62 -9.98 -5.27
C ALA A 80 -4.85 -11.34 -5.95
N THR A 81 -5.19 -12.39 -5.20
CA THR A 81 -5.36 -13.78 -5.69
C THR A 81 -4.09 -14.39 -6.31
N LEU A 82 -2.92 -13.88 -5.95
CA LEU A 82 -1.63 -14.37 -6.41
C LEU A 82 -1.05 -15.46 -5.50
N LEU A 83 -1.65 -15.60 -4.32
CA LEU A 83 -1.24 -16.55 -3.29
C LEU A 83 -2.48 -17.05 -2.56
N SER A 84 -2.55 -18.34 -2.29
CA SER A 84 -3.64 -18.93 -1.48
C SER A 84 -3.27 -18.83 0.01
N PRO A 85 -4.19 -18.48 0.90
CA PRO A 85 -3.93 -18.54 2.34
C PRO A 85 -3.77 -20.00 2.79
N THR A 86 -3.02 -20.23 3.88
CA THR A 86 -2.90 -21.55 4.51
C THR A 86 -4.09 -21.82 5.45
N SER A 87 -4.65 -20.76 6.04
CA SER A 87 -5.83 -20.80 6.92
C SER A 87 -6.61 -19.49 6.84
N GLY A 88 -7.88 -19.52 7.28
CA GLY A 88 -8.76 -18.36 7.21
C GLY A 88 -9.21 -18.04 5.80
N ASP A 89 -9.90 -16.92 5.62
CA ASP A 89 -10.37 -16.46 4.32
C ASP A 89 -10.51 -14.93 4.28
N ILE A 90 -10.63 -14.40 3.06
CA ILE A 90 -11.02 -13.03 2.79
C ILE A 90 -12.40 -13.06 2.15
N LEU A 91 -13.32 -12.24 2.66
CA LEU A 91 -14.65 -12.09 2.09
C LEU A 91 -14.76 -10.76 1.36
N ILE A 92 -15.29 -10.79 0.15
CA ILE A 92 -15.62 -9.61 -0.64
C ILE A 92 -17.14 -9.50 -0.70
N ASP A 93 -17.69 -8.47 -0.07
CA ASP A 93 -19.15 -8.29 0.08
C ASP A 93 -19.84 -9.57 0.60
N GLY A 94 -19.23 -10.20 1.61
CA GLY A 94 -19.71 -11.43 2.25
C GLY A 94 -19.42 -12.73 1.50
N LYS A 95 -18.80 -12.69 0.32
CA LYS A 95 -18.48 -13.90 -0.48
C LYS A 95 -17.00 -14.25 -0.35
N PRO A 96 -16.65 -15.54 -0.16
CA PRO A 96 -15.26 -15.96 -0.04
C PRO A 96 -14.42 -15.62 -1.27
N LEU A 97 -13.21 -15.09 -1.06
CA LEU A 97 -12.26 -14.74 -2.11
C LEU A 97 -11.97 -15.92 -3.04
N SER A 98 -11.87 -17.13 -2.49
CA SER A 98 -11.64 -18.37 -3.24
C SER A 98 -12.73 -18.65 -4.29
N LYS A 99 -13.98 -18.25 -4.03
CA LYS A 99 -15.12 -18.38 -4.96
C LYS A 99 -15.25 -17.19 -5.91
N GLU A 100 -14.76 -16.02 -5.52
CA GLU A 100 -14.87 -14.77 -6.29
C GLU A 100 -13.54 -14.38 -6.99
N ALA A 101 -12.55 -15.27 -7.02
CA ALA A 101 -11.21 -14.99 -7.55
C ALA A 101 -11.23 -14.41 -8.98
N THR A 102 -12.10 -14.92 -9.86
CA THR A 102 -12.26 -14.40 -11.23
C THR A 102 -12.84 -12.98 -11.26
N PHE A 103 -13.85 -12.71 -10.42
CA PHE A 103 -14.43 -11.38 -10.28
C PHE A 103 -13.38 -10.40 -9.75
N ILE A 104 -12.62 -10.78 -8.71
CA ILE A 104 -11.56 -9.95 -8.13
C ILE A 104 -10.49 -9.63 -9.17
N ARG A 105 -9.97 -10.61 -9.90
CA ARG A 105 -8.96 -10.39 -10.96
C ARG A 105 -9.41 -9.40 -12.03
N SER A 106 -10.69 -9.36 -12.37
CA SER A 106 -11.24 -8.40 -13.32
C SER A 106 -11.46 -6.99 -12.73
N ASN A 107 -11.59 -6.89 -11.40
CA ASN A 107 -11.91 -5.66 -10.69
C ASN A 107 -10.78 -5.11 -9.81
N ILE A 108 -9.59 -5.71 -9.89
CA ILE A 108 -8.41 -5.28 -9.13
C ILE A 108 -7.42 -4.52 -10.01
N GLY A 109 -6.82 -3.48 -9.44
CA GLY A 109 -5.56 -2.90 -9.90
C GLY A 109 -4.48 -3.14 -8.86
N TYR A 110 -3.38 -3.76 -9.26
CA TYR A 110 -2.28 -4.07 -8.35
C TYR A 110 -0.97 -3.47 -8.86
N LEU A 111 -0.34 -2.68 -8.02
CA LEU A 111 1.03 -2.19 -8.20
C LEU A 111 1.94 -2.87 -7.18
N PRO A 112 2.77 -3.83 -7.59
CA PRO A 112 3.70 -4.50 -6.70
C PRO A 112 4.89 -3.59 -6.34
N GLN A 113 5.56 -3.87 -5.23
CA GLN A 113 6.75 -3.15 -4.76
C GLN A 113 7.85 -3.05 -5.83
N HIS A 114 8.09 -4.16 -6.55
CA HIS A 114 9.01 -4.20 -7.69
C HIS A 114 8.20 -4.25 -8.99
N PHE A 115 7.92 -3.08 -9.52
CA PHE A 115 7.21 -2.94 -10.79
C PHE A 115 8.21 -2.80 -11.94
N HIS A 116 8.11 -3.73 -12.89
CA HIS A 116 8.95 -3.71 -14.08
C HIS A 116 8.15 -3.31 -15.31
N VAL A 117 8.69 -2.40 -16.09
CA VAL A 117 8.16 -1.98 -17.38
C VAL A 117 9.09 -2.44 -18.50
N TYR A 118 8.55 -2.62 -19.70
CA TYR A 118 9.35 -2.90 -20.88
C TYR A 118 10.00 -1.60 -21.42
N PRO A 119 11.32 -1.42 -21.26
CA PRO A 119 11.96 -0.14 -21.55
C PRO A 119 11.86 0.31 -23.01
N GLN A 120 11.68 -0.63 -23.94
CA GLN A 120 11.61 -0.39 -25.38
C GLN A 120 10.22 0.04 -25.85
N LEU A 121 9.18 -0.20 -25.06
CA LEU A 121 7.82 0.22 -25.36
C LEU A 121 7.60 1.68 -24.98
N THR A 122 6.65 2.33 -25.65
CA THR A 122 6.05 3.58 -25.21
C THR A 122 5.03 3.31 -24.11
N ALA A 123 4.63 4.34 -23.36
CA ALA A 123 3.59 4.18 -22.32
C ALA A 123 2.25 3.73 -22.93
N ILE A 124 1.89 4.21 -24.13
CA ILE A 124 0.68 3.77 -24.83
C ILE A 124 0.77 2.29 -25.18
N GLU A 125 1.86 1.84 -25.79
CA GLU A 125 2.03 0.43 -26.19
C GLU A 125 1.98 -0.50 -24.98
N PHE A 126 2.66 -0.13 -23.89
CA PHE A 126 2.63 -0.89 -22.65
C PHE A 126 1.20 -0.98 -22.07
N LEU A 127 0.49 0.16 -21.97
CA LEU A 127 -0.88 0.18 -21.44
C LEU A 127 -1.88 -0.48 -22.40
N ASP A 128 -1.65 -0.45 -23.71
CA ASP A 128 -2.47 -1.17 -24.70
C ASP A 128 -2.34 -2.68 -24.48
N TYR A 129 -1.12 -3.17 -24.29
CA TYR A 129 -0.89 -4.56 -23.94
C TYR A 129 -1.66 -4.96 -22.67
N ILE A 130 -1.53 -4.19 -21.58
CA ILE A 130 -2.23 -4.46 -20.31
C ILE A 130 -3.76 -4.40 -20.50
N ALA A 131 -4.26 -3.45 -21.28
CA ALA A 131 -5.69 -3.28 -21.53
C ALA A 131 -6.27 -4.46 -22.32
N VAL A 132 -5.54 -4.98 -23.30
CA VAL A 132 -5.91 -6.22 -24.03
C VAL A 132 -5.98 -7.39 -23.06
N MET A 133 -4.98 -7.54 -22.21
CA MET A 133 -4.93 -8.60 -21.18
C MET A 133 -6.09 -8.52 -20.19
N LYS A 134 -6.58 -7.29 -19.89
CA LYS A 134 -7.80 -7.06 -19.08
C LYS A 134 -9.12 -7.20 -19.88
N GLY A 135 -9.06 -7.66 -21.13
CA GLY A 135 -10.26 -7.94 -21.96
C GLY A 135 -10.86 -6.74 -22.66
N LEU A 136 -10.17 -5.63 -22.75
CA LEU A 136 -10.60 -4.47 -23.53
C LEU A 136 -10.30 -4.71 -25.01
N THR A 137 -11.16 -5.46 -25.72
CA THR A 137 -10.94 -5.89 -27.10
C THR A 137 -11.16 -4.77 -28.12
N ASN A 138 -12.10 -3.85 -27.85
CA ASN A 138 -12.39 -2.75 -28.77
C ASN A 138 -11.25 -1.71 -28.76
N LYS A 139 -10.56 -1.56 -29.89
CA LYS A 139 -9.38 -0.71 -30.04
C LYS A 139 -9.66 0.77 -29.75
N LYS A 140 -10.81 1.30 -30.19
CA LYS A 140 -11.19 2.70 -29.97
C LYS A 140 -11.43 2.98 -28.48
N ILE A 141 -12.28 2.17 -27.82
CA ILE A 141 -12.58 2.29 -26.38
C ILE A 141 -11.29 2.10 -25.56
N ARG A 142 -10.43 1.17 -25.96
CA ARG A 142 -9.16 0.91 -25.29
C ARG A 142 -8.25 2.11 -25.36
N HIS A 143 -8.07 2.72 -26.51
CA HIS A 143 -7.27 3.93 -26.71
C HIS A 143 -7.81 5.10 -25.88
N GLU A 144 -9.12 5.33 -25.88
CA GLU A 144 -9.76 6.38 -25.08
C GLU A 144 -9.47 6.19 -23.57
N LYS A 145 -9.60 4.95 -23.06
CA LYS A 145 -9.31 4.63 -21.66
C LYS A 145 -7.81 4.79 -21.32
N ILE A 146 -6.91 4.40 -22.22
CA ILE A 146 -5.47 4.59 -22.03
C ILE A 146 -5.12 6.07 -21.94
N MET A 147 -5.64 6.89 -22.84
CA MET A 147 -5.40 8.33 -22.81
C MET A 147 -5.98 8.99 -21.56
N HIS A 148 -7.13 8.51 -21.10
CA HIS A 148 -7.73 8.97 -19.86
C HIS A 148 -6.81 8.70 -18.64
N VAL A 149 -6.37 7.46 -18.42
CA VAL A 149 -5.49 7.14 -17.29
C VAL A 149 -4.12 7.81 -17.40
N LEU A 150 -3.56 7.97 -18.61
CA LEU A 150 -2.33 8.72 -18.82
C LEU A 150 -2.48 10.20 -18.45
N LYS A 151 -3.66 10.78 -18.65
CA LYS A 151 -3.97 12.14 -18.22
C LYS A 151 -4.10 12.24 -16.70
N GLU A 152 -4.73 11.25 -16.06
CA GLU A 152 -4.85 11.20 -14.59
C GLU A 152 -3.48 11.16 -13.90
N VAL A 153 -2.52 10.42 -14.48
CA VAL A 153 -1.15 10.34 -13.93
C VAL A 153 -0.19 11.38 -14.50
N ASN A 154 -0.67 12.38 -15.26
CA ASN A 154 0.14 13.44 -15.88
C ASN A 154 1.27 12.93 -16.80
N LEU A 155 1.00 11.88 -17.58
CA LEU A 155 1.95 11.32 -18.57
C LEU A 155 1.48 11.43 -20.01
N HIS A 156 0.32 12.06 -20.28
CA HIS A 156 -0.29 12.11 -21.62
C HIS A 156 0.59 12.80 -22.66
N GLN A 157 1.37 13.84 -22.28
CA GLN A 157 2.27 14.55 -23.19
C GLN A 157 3.49 13.71 -23.60
N LYS A 158 3.90 12.76 -22.75
CA LYS A 158 5.04 11.88 -22.97
C LYS A 158 4.63 10.45 -23.39
N ALA A 159 3.36 10.26 -23.68
CA ALA A 159 2.75 8.95 -23.96
C ALA A 159 3.42 8.17 -25.10
N GLN A 160 3.97 8.88 -26.09
CA GLN A 160 4.66 8.31 -27.26
C GLN A 160 6.18 8.14 -27.06
N GLU A 161 6.74 8.66 -25.96
CA GLU A 161 8.16 8.47 -25.65
C GLU A 161 8.39 7.06 -25.10
N LYS A 162 9.57 6.48 -25.39
CA LYS A 162 9.93 5.16 -24.86
C LYS A 162 10.14 5.22 -23.35
N ILE A 163 9.66 4.22 -22.63
CA ILE A 163 9.75 4.15 -21.15
C ILE A 163 11.21 4.16 -20.66
N LYS A 164 12.18 3.74 -21.47
CA LYS A 164 13.61 3.85 -21.12
C LYS A 164 14.06 5.28 -20.83
N THR A 165 13.39 6.29 -21.38
CA THR A 165 13.72 7.71 -21.18
C THR A 165 13.05 8.31 -19.95
N TYR A 166 12.17 7.54 -19.27
CA TYR A 166 11.42 8.00 -18.12
C TYR A 166 12.25 8.01 -16.85
N SER A 167 12.04 9.03 -16.00
CA SER A 167 12.53 9.03 -14.62
C SER A 167 11.89 7.90 -13.80
N ASN A 168 12.43 7.60 -12.62
CA ASN A 168 11.83 6.61 -11.73
C ASN A 168 10.40 7.00 -11.32
N GLY A 169 10.14 8.27 -11.02
CA GLY A 169 8.78 8.77 -10.74
C GLY A 169 7.84 8.63 -11.94
N MET A 170 8.31 8.87 -13.17
CA MET A 170 7.51 8.63 -14.37
C MET A 170 7.20 7.14 -14.57
N LYS A 171 8.17 6.23 -14.34
CA LYS A 171 7.94 4.79 -14.39
C LYS A 171 6.94 4.35 -13.34
N GLN A 172 7.01 4.89 -12.13
CA GLN A 172 6.04 4.61 -11.07
C GLN A 172 4.64 5.07 -11.48
N ARG A 173 4.50 6.24 -12.10
CA ARG A 173 3.21 6.73 -12.64
C ARG A 173 2.67 5.85 -13.77
N VAL A 174 3.52 5.24 -14.60
CA VAL A 174 3.09 4.19 -15.56
C VAL A 174 2.53 2.98 -14.79
N GLY A 175 3.15 2.59 -13.67
CA GLY A 175 2.67 1.52 -12.80
C GLY A 175 1.30 1.82 -12.17
N ILE A 176 1.07 3.07 -11.77
CA ILE A 176 -0.24 3.51 -11.29
C ILE A 176 -1.26 3.47 -12.45
N ALA A 177 -0.91 3.99 -13.62
CA ALA A 177 -1.77 3.97 -14.79
C ALA A 177 -2.19 2.55 -15.17
N GLN A 178 -1.27 1.57 -15.15
CA GLN A 178 -1.60 0.17 -15.42
C GLN A 178 -2.55 -0.42 -14.37
N ALA A 179 -2.40 -0.04 -13.10
CA ALA A 179 -3.34 -0.47 -12.07
C ALA A 179 -4.74 0.09 -12.31
N LEU A 180 -4.87 1.33 -12.80
CA LEU A 180 -6.14 2.00 -13.11
C LEU A 180 -6.83 1.50 -14.38
N ILE A 181 -6.10 0.87 -15.32
CA ILE A 181 -6.67 0.33 -16.57
C ILE A 181 -7.82 -0.66 -16.24
N GLY A 182 -8.92 -0.52 -16.95
CA GLY A 182 -10.14 -1.33 -16.72
C GLY A 182 -11.06 -0.77 -15.65
N ASN A 183 -10.71 0.36 -15.03
CA ASN A 183 -11.50 1.01 -13.98
C ASN A 183 -11.81 0.07 -12.79
N PRO A 184 -10.82 -0.50 -12.11
CA PRO A 184 -11.03 -1.43 -11.01
C PRO A 184 -11.72 -0.75 -9.83
N SER A 185 -12.48 -1.51 -9.04
CA SER A 185 -13.09 -1.05 -7.78
C SER A 185 -12.18 -1.26 -6.56
N LEU A 186 -11.17 -2.12 -6.67
CA LEU A 186 -10.13 -2.34 -5.66
C LEU A 186 -8.75 -2.03 -6.24
N LEU A 187 -8.02 -1.16 -5.55
CA LEU A 187 -6.64 -0.82 -5.86
C LEU A 187 -5.72 -1.26 -4.72
N ILE A 188 -4.64 -1.92 -5.05
CA ILE A 188 -3.61 -2.34 -4.10
C ILE A 188 -2.28 -1.75 -4.54
N PHE A 189 -1.66 -0.99 -3.65
CA PHE A 189 -0.35 -0.37 -3.86
C PHE A 189 0.63 -0.86 -2.79
N ASP A 190 1.62 -1.64 -3.21
CA ASP A 190 2.64 -2.20 -2.32
C ASP A 190 3.90 -1.34 -2.36
N GLU A 191 4.14 -0.57 -1.28
CA GLU A 191 5.27 0.35 -1.11
C GLU A 191 5.45 1.34 -2.30
N PRO A 192 4.39 2.04 -2.76
CA PRO A 192 4.41 2.78 -4.03
C PRO A 192 5.28 4.04 -4.02
N THR A 193 5.68 4.53 -2.87
CA THR A 193 6.43 5.78 -2.67
C THR A 193 7.91 5.58 -2.40
N VAL A 194 8.34 4.33 -2.26
CA VAL A 194 9.74 3.99 -2.01
C VAL A 194 10.63 4.44 -3.19
N GLY A 195 11.69 5.18 -2.88
CA GLY A 195 12.63 5.69 -3.88
C GLY A 195 12.11 6.87 -4.71
N LEU A 196 10.95 7.44 -4.36
CA LEU A 196 10.45 8.67 -4.96
C LEU A 196 10.97 9.90 -4.20
N ASP A 197 11.24 10.97 -4.95
CA ASP A 197 11.52 12.29 -4.37
C ASP A 197 10.23 12.92 -3.77
N PRO A 198 10.36 14.00 -2.96
CA PRO A 198 9.21 14.62 -2.31
C PRO A 198 8.13 15.13 -3.29
N GLU A 199 8.52 15.62 -4.46
CA GLU A 199 7.57 16.12 -5.47
C GLU A 199 6.74 14.97 -6.06
N GLU A 200 7.37 13.84 -6.40
CA GLU A 200 6.67 12.66 -6.92
C GLU A 200 5.78 12.00 -5.85
N ARG A 201 6.19 12.02 -4.56
CA ARG A 201 5.31 11.58 -3.44
C ARG A 201 4.07 12.46 -3.33
N LEU A 202 4.20 13.78 -3.45
CA LEU A 202 3.06 14.70 -3.43
C LEU A 202 2.13 14.43 -4.63
N ARG A 203 2.69 14.20 -5.82
CA ARG A 203 1.92 13.83 -7.01
C ARG A 203 1.15 12.52 -6.83
N PHE A 204 1.80 11.50 -6.25
CA PHE A 204 1.16 10.23 -5.92
C PHE A 204 -0.04 10.44 -4.97
N ARG A 205 0.15 11.18 -3.88
CA ARG A 205 -0.95 11.49 -2.93
C ARG A 205 -2.13 12.17 -3.62
N ASN A 206 -1.87 13.14 -4.48
CA ASN A 206 -2.91 13.83 -5.22
C ASN A 206 -3.68 12.90 -6.17
N ILE A 207 -3.00 11.92 -6.79
CA ILE A 207 -3.64 10.90 -7.63
C ILE A 207 -4.53 10.02 -6.74
N ILE A 208 -3.99 9.48 -5.63
CA ILE A 208 -4.73 8.60 -4.72
C ILE A 208 -5.96 9.30 -4.14
N SER A 209 -5.83 10.53 -3.68
CA SER A 209 -6.97 11.33 -3.16
C SER A 209 -8.11 11.43 -4.17
N LYS A 210 -7.81 11.70 -5.45
CA LYS A 210 -8.84 11.81 -6.50
C LYS A 210 -9.56 10.50 -6.80
N ILE A 211 -8.86 9.36 -6.73
CA ILE A 211 -9.43 8.06 -7.11
C ILE A 211 -10.11 7.35 -5.93
N SER A 212 -9.80 7.73 -4.69
CA SER A 212 -10.31 7.06 -3.49
C SER A 212 -11.78 7.36 -3.19
N ASP A 213 -12.33 8.45 -3.74
CA ASP A 213 -13.75 8.82 -3.52
C ASP A 213 -14.74 7.74 -3.98
N GLU A 214 -14.38 6.94 -4.97
CA GLU A 214 -15.23 5.92 -5.56
C GLU A 214 -14.68 4.49 -5.41
N LYS A 215 -13.45 4.32 -4.96
CA LYS A 215 -12.72 3.04 -4.95
C LYS A 215 -12.28 2.65 -3.54
N CYS A 216 -12.07 1.36 -3.37
CA CYS A 216 -11.38 0.81 -2.22
C CYS A 216 -9.88 0.79 -2.54
N VAL A 217 -9.07 1.48 -1.76
CA VAL A 217 -7.61 1.58 -1.97
C VAL A 217 -6.89 1.04 -0.75
N LEU A 218 -6.08 0.01 -0.94
CA LEU A 218 -5.17 -0.51 0.08
C LEU A 218 -3.75 -0.03 -0.23
N LEU A 219 -3.19 0.74 0.69
CA LEU A 219 -1.84 1.31 0.59
C LEU A 219 -0.93 0.66 1.62
N SER A 220 0.08 -0.12 1.21
CA SER A 220 1.13 -0.56 2.13
C SER A 220 2.29 0.40 2.14
N THR A 221 2.83 0.64 3.31
CA THR A 221 4.07 1.38 3.47
C THR A 221 4.72 1.11 4.83
N HIS A 222 6.01 1.36 4.94
CA HIS A 222 6.71 1.50 6.20
C HIS A 222 6.97 2.98 6.53
N VAL A 223 6.56 3.90 5.65
CA VAL A 223 6.74 5.36 5.79
C VAL A 223 5.48 5.94 6.43
N VAL A 224 5.55 6.29 7.70
CA VAL A 224 4.41 6.75 8.51
C VAL A 224 3.74 8.00 7.93
N THR A 225 4.54 8.94 7.37
CA THR A 225 4.03 10.19 6.78
C THR A 225 3.15 9.96 5.55
N ASP A 226 3.31 8.84 4.82
CA ASP A 226 2.45 8.50 3.70
C ASP A 226 1.06 8.07 4.18
N ILE A 227 0.99 7.35 5.32
CA ILE A 227 -0.28 7.00 5.98
C ILE A 227 -0.98 8.26 6.47
N GLU A 228 -0.29 9.09 7.26
CA GLU A 228 -0.85 10.31 7.85
C GLU A 228 -1.49 11.24 6.82
N SER A 229 -0.88 11.32 5.64
CA SER A 229 -1.32 12.23 4.59
C SER A 229 -2.35 11.64 3.61
N SER A 230 -2.57 10.32 3.61
CA SER A 230 -3.38 9.67 2.58
C SER A 230 -4.49 8.79 3.14
N CYS A 231 -4.37 8.30 4.37
CA CYS A 231 -5.29 7.33 4.96
C CYS A 231 -6.07 7.94 6.12
N ARG A 232 -7.32 7.52 6.29
CA ARG A 232 -8.10 7.77 7.51
C ARG A 232 -7.94 6.61 8.49
N ASP A 233 -8.09 5.42 7.98
CA ASP A 233 -8.08 4.18 8.75
C ASP A 233 -6.85 3.36 8.37
N LEU A 234 -6.30 2.63 9.34
CA LEU A 234 -5.12 1.80 9.13
C LEU A 234 -5.11 0.54 9.99
N ILE A 235 -4.28 -0.38 9.58
CA ILE A 235 -3.88 -1.55 10.37
C ILE A 235 -2.36 -1.55 10.50
N VAL A 236 -1.86 -1.97 11.66
CA VAL A 236 -0.43 -2.24 11.86
C VAL A 236 -0.22 -3.74 11.95
N LEU A 237 0.67 -4.25 11.09
CA LEU A 237 1.18 -5.62 11.18
C LEU A 237 2.58 -5.62 11.78
N ASN A 238 2.85 -6.59 12.66
CA ASN A 238 4.19 -6.88 13.16
C ASN A 238 4.38 -8.38 13.30
N LYS A 239 5.48 -8.93 12.76
CA LYS A 239 5.82 -10.36 12.80
C LYS A 239 4.64 -11.27 12.41
N GLY A 240 3.90 -10.88 11.36
CA GLY A 240 2.75 -11.62 10.83
C GLY A 240 1.45 -11.45 11.60
N LYS A 241 1.41 -10.69 12.67
CA LYS A 241 0.22 -10.47 13.51
C LYS A 241 -0.31 -9.05 13.35
N LYS A 242 -1.63 -8.93 13.49
CA LYS A 242 -2.27 -7.62 13.65
C LYS A 242 -2.02 -7.13 15.09
N VAL A 243 -1.36 -5.99 15.22
CA VAL A 243 -1.07 -5.37 16.52
C VAL A 243 -1.93 -4.15 16.80
N PHE A 244 -2.47 -3.52 15.72
CA PHE A 244 -3.37 -2.37 15.85
C PHE A 244 -4.34 -2.34 14.66
N THR A 245 -5.53 -1.78 14.86
CA THR A 245 -6.48 -1.35 13.82
C THR A 245 -7.32 -0.19 14.36
N GLY A 246 -7.46 0.86 13.58
CA GLY A 246 -8.17 2.08 13.97
C GLY A 246 -7.89 3.21 12.99
N THR A 247 -8.23 4.42 13.40
CA THR A 247 -7.92 5.65 12.65
C THR A 247 -6.47 6.08 12.87
N VAL A 248 -6.01 7.02 12.04
CA VAL A 248 -4.71 7.70 12.23
C VAL A 248 -4.67 8.37 13.61
N GLU A 249 -5.76 8.99 14.03
CA GLU A 249 -5.84 9.65 15.35
C GLU A 249 -5.79 8.64 16.50
N ASP A 250 -6.46 7.48 16.37
CA ASP A 250 -6.38 6.42 17.40
C ASP A 250 -4.94 5.92 17.60
N LEU A 251 -4.13 5.86 16.52
CA LEU A 251 -2.73 5.46 16.63
C LEU A 251 -1.88 6.55 17.31
N LYS A 252 -2.17 7.83 17.10
CA LYS A 252 -1.51 8.93 17.86
C LYS A 252 -1.84 8.84 19.34
N GLU A 253 -3.09 8.51 19.68
CA GLU A 253 -3.54 8.39 21.07
C GLU A 253 -2.77 7.33 21.88
N VAL A 254 -2.17 6.31 21.23
CA VAL A 254 -1.32 5.31 21.92
C VAL A 254 -0.14 5.97 22.68
N ALA A 255 0.37 7.09 22.15
CA ALA A 255 1.48 7.83 22.79
C ALA A 255 1.00 9.05 23.59
N ARG A 256 -0.33 9.26 23.73
CA ARG A 256 -0.86 10.42 24.45
C ARG A 256 -0.41 10.43 25.91
N CYS A 257 0.01 11.62 26.41
CA CYS A 257 0.55 11.81 27.74
C CYS A 257 1.83 11.01 28.06
N ARG A 258 2.45 10.38 27.06
CA ARG A 258 3.67 9.58 27.20
C ARG A 258 4.86 10.18 26.44
N VAL A 259 4.65 11.27 25.70
CA VAL A 259 5.72 11.94 24.93
C VAL A 259 6.11 13.24 25.63
N TRP A 260 7.41 13.35 25.89
CA TRP A 260 8.00 14.44 26.64
C TRP A 260 9.12 15.10 25.84
N GLU A 261 9.08 16.42 25.70
CA GLU A 261 10.17 17.21 25.15
C GLU A 261 11.11 17.65 26.28
N VAL A 262 12.39 17.38 26.09
CA VAL A 262 13.46 17.64 27.06
C VAL A 262 14.62 18.35 26.35
N PRO A 263 15.07 19.53 26.84
CA PRO A 263 16.30 20.13 26.34
C PRO A 263 17.50 19.27 26.73
N VAL A 264 18.37 19.01 25.78
CA VAL A 264 19.58 18.19 25.95
C VAL A 264 20.80 18.92 25.39
N ARG A 265 21.97 18.66 25.94
CA ARG A 265 23.25 19.15 25.42
C ARG A 265 23.91 18.12 24.51
N THR A 266 23.74 16.85 24.85
CA THR A 266 24.26 15.72 24.10
C THR A 266 23.22 14.60 24.03
N THR A 267 23.33 13.72 23.05
CA THR A 267 22.45 12.56 22.89
C THR A 267 22.59 11.51 24.00
N SER A 268 23.69 11.53 24.73
CA SER A 268 23.98 10.59 25.83
C SER A 268 23.21 10.89 27.13
N GLU A 269 22.66 12.10 27.28
CA GLU A 269 21.95 12.50 28.51
C GLU A 269 20.57 11.80 28.68
N THR A 270 20.10 11.10 27.66
CA THR A 270 18.78 10.43 27.64
C THR A 270 18.87 8.91 27.47
N SER A 271 20.04 8.31 27.81
CA SER A 271 20.27 6.87 27.62
C SER A 271 19.31 5.94 28.33
N ASP A 272 18.69 6.41 29.43
CA ASP A 272 17.76 5.63 30.25
C ASP A 272 16.32 5.63 29.71
N TYR A 273 16.06 6.37 28.63
CA TYR A 273 14.73 6.53 28.04
C TYR A 273 14.73 6.15 26.57
N ILE A 274 13.55 5.82 26.07
CA ILE A 274 13.36 5.61 24.62
C ILE A 274 13.32 6.97 23.95
N VAL A 275 14.34 7.27 23.14
CA VAL A 275 14.41 8.50 22.37
C VAL A 275 13.69 8.28 21.05
N LEU A 276 12.55 8.96 20.88
CA LEU A 276 11.75 8.90 19.64
C LEU A 276 12.35 9.77 18.54
N GLN A 277 12.81 10.97 18.91
CA GLN A 277 13.38 11.94 17.99
C GLN A 277 14.31 12.92 18.71
N ILE A 278 15.33 13.43 18.00
CA ILE A 278 16.11 14.57 18.42
C ILE A 278 15.87 15.70 17.41
N LYS A 279 15.57 16.90 17.90
CA LYS A 279 15.27 18.08 17.10
C LYS A 279 16.13 19.24 17.57
N GLU A 280 16.67 19.98 16.63
CA GLU A 280 17.33 21.26 16.90
C GLU A 280 16.33 22.41 16.68
N SER A 281 16.26 23.32 17.63
CA SER A 281 15.46 24.54 17.52
C SER A 281 16.22 25.70 18.16
N ASN A 282 16.44 26.76 17.40
CA ASN A 282 17.14 27.98 17.84
C ASN A 282 18.54 27.70 18.48
N GLY A 283 19.29 26.74 17.90
CA GLY A 283 20.61 26.38 18.41
C GLY A 283 20.63 25.53 19.68
N GLN A 284 19.46 25.04 20.12
CA GLN A 284 19.31 24.13 21.24
C GLN A 284 18.75 22.80 20.77
N LEU A 285 19.31 21.69 21.28
CA LEU A 285 18.82 20.34 21.03
C LEU A 285 17.70 20.00 21.99
N PHE A 286 16.67 19.37 21.49
CA PHE A 286 15.56 18.80 22.23
C PHE A 286 15.42 17.32 21.89
N ALA A 287 15.28 16.49 22.91
CA ALA A 287 14.94 15.08 22.75
C ALA A 287 13.44 14.89 23.05
N HIS A 288 12.75 14.15 22.16
CA HIS A 288 11.42 13.65 22.44
C HIS A 288 11.53 12.24 23.00
N LEU A 289 11.12 12.08 24.24
CA LEU A 289 11.24 10.84 25.01
C LEU A 289 9.88 10.17 25.17
N LEU A 290 9.86 8.85 25.08
CA LEU A 290 8.71 8.04 25.48
C LEU A 290 8.88 7.60 26.92
N ALA A 291 7.97 8.01 27.80
CA ALA A 291 7.95 7.63 29.21
C ALA A 291 6.52 7.73 29.77
N ASP A 292 6.11 6.74 30.58
CA ASP A 292 4.79 6.70 31.20
C ASP A 292 4.64 7.77 32.28
N GLU A 293 5.76 8.13 32.95
CA GLU A 293 5.83 9.19 33.93
C GLU A 293 6.74 10.31 33.43
N LYS A 294 6.58 11.50 34.00
CA LYS A 294 7.39 12.68 33.68
C LYS A 294 8.88 12.41 33.95
N PRO A 295 9.74 12.31 32.90
CA PRO A 295 11.12 11.85 33.06
C PRO A 295 12.01 12.82 33.83
N TYR A 296 11.76 14.12 33.71
CA TYR A 296 12.50 15.18 34.41
C TYR A 296 11.56 16.31 34.86
N PRO A 297 11.87 17.02 35.96
CA PRO A 297 11.01 18.15 36.43
C PRO A 297 10.73 19.21 35.37
N TYR A 298 11.69 19.44 34.47
CA TYR A 298 11.60 20.43 33.38
C TYR A 298 11.06 19.87 32.08
N ALA A 299 10.75 18.57 31.98
CA ALA A 299 10.17 17.97 30.78
C ALA A 299 8.78 18.55 30.51
N LYS A 300 8.50 18.82 29.24
CA LYS A 300 7.20 19.29 28.76
C LYS A 300 6.47 18.21 28.03
N ALA A 301 5.22 17.95 28.39
CA ALA A 301 4.38 17.07 27.59
C ALA A 301 4.09 17.73 26.23
N ILE A 302 4.16 16.95 25.17
CA ILE A 302 3.84 17.39 23.80
C ILE A 302 2.81 16.45 23.18
N ASP A 303 2.05 16.97 22.23
CA ASP A 303 1.11 16.16 21.46
C ASP A 303 1.89 15.21 20.54
N PRO A 304 1.56 13.91 20.53
CA PRO A 304 2.29 12.94 19.74
C PRO A 304 1.98 13.06 18.25
N THR A 305 3.00 12.88 17.42
CA THR A 305 2.84 12.63 15.98
C THR A 305 2.43 11.18 15.73
N LEU A 306 1.97 10.88 14.52
CA LEU A 306 1.66 9.50 14.13
C LEU A 306 2.88 8.58 14.26
N GLU A 307 4.08 9.07 13.94
CA GLU A 307 5.33 8.32 14.07
C GLU A 307 5.62 7.97 15.54
N MET A 308 5.38 8.91 16.46
CA MET A 308 5.53 8.68 17.90
C MET A 308 4.52 7.66 18.41
N GLY A 309 3.25 7.74 17.98
CA GLY A 309 2.24 6.73 18.31
C GLY A 309 2.60 5.33 17.77
N TYR A 310 3.12 5.26 16.56
CA TYR A 310 3.59 4.01 15.96
C TYR A 310 4.80 3.43 16.72
N MET A 311 5.76 4.25 17.12
CA MET A 311 6.91 3.80 17.90
C MET A 311 6.50 3.34 19.29
N ALA A 312 5.59 4.06 19.98
CA ALA A 312 5.04 3.66 21.26
C ALA A 312 4.35 2.29 21.16
N LEU A 313 3.52 2.08 20.14
CA LEU A 313 2.88 0.79 19.90
C LEU A 313 3.90 -0.35 19.71
N LEU A 314 4.99 -0.11 18.96
CA LEU A 314 6.02 -1.13 18.74
C LEU A 314 6.80 -1.47 20.01
N GLU A 315 7.00 -0.52 20.92
CA GLU A 315 7.64 -0.76 22.21
C GLU A 315 6.77 -1.60 23.15
N GLU A 316 5.46 -1.39 23.16
CA GLU A 316 4.53 -2.20 23.98
C GLU A 316 4.49 -3.70 23.60
N ILE A 317 4.91 -4.03 22.40
CA ILE A 317 4.86 -5.41 21.87
C ILE A 317 6.26 -6.06 21.73
N ARG A 318 7.33 -5.39 22.19
CA ARG A 318 8.68 -5.97 22.27
C ARG A 318 8.79 -6.94 23.41
#